data_02b65571a97e69e00bced4ea788db66f
#
_entry.id   02b65571a97e69e00bced4ea788db66f
#
_cell.length_a   1.000
_cell.length_b   1.000
_cell.length_c   1.000
_cell.angle_alpha   90.00
_cell.angle_beta   90.00
_cell.angle_gamma   90.00
#
_symmetry.space_group_name_H-M   'P 1'
#
loop_
_entity.id
_entity.type
_entity.pdbx_description
1 polymer ?
#
loop_
_entity_poly.entity_id
_entity_poly.type
_entity_poly.pdbx_seq_one_letter_code
_entity_poly.pdbx_strand_id
1 'polypeptide(L)'
;MTGCLLLLALVQQPGGLGTAVDEGVLIVRQDTLEVARESFRLTLGRLSRGETGWILATTIRYDRARPVIVLAPILEVNGDTMPVTLQYDVADPRQPSRVLGQLGRGRFTVRYVTRETERAREFPIGTHAVVLDDSVFALYLIPGWLATTQSTVLTAILPRSLRRETVQVQDQGVTATTLNRNPAQLRQILVTREDGHTVHLWLDTAGRLMKVEIPSERLIAERLAGG
;
A
#
# COMPACT_ATOMS: atom_id res chain seq x y z
N MET A 1 -37.36 -32.23 -11.98
CA MET A 1 -37.18 -30.94 -11.28
C MET A 1 -35.91 -31.06 -10.41
N THR A 2 -34.80 -30.61 -10.94
CA THR A 2 -33.48 -30.76 -10.28
C THR A 2 -33.05 -29.37 -9.81
N GLY A 3 -33.16 -29.15 -8.48
CA GLY A 3 -32.80 -27.89 -7.85
C GLY A 3 -31.28 -27.79 -7.73
N CYS A 4 -30.73 -26.79 -8.39
CA CYS A 4 -29.34 -26.41 -8.30
C CYS A 4 -29.14 -25.56 -7.03
N LEU A 5 -28.53 -26.14 -5.99
CA LEU A 5 -28.11 -25.40 -4.79
C LEU A 5 -26.86 -24.60 -5.16
N LEU A 6 -27.01 -23.28 -5.28
CA LEU A 6 -25.88 -22.36 -5.30
C LEU A 6 -25.29 -22.27 -3.88
N LEU A 7 -24.14 -22.90 -3.66
CA LEU A 7 -23.31 -22.63 -2.47
C LEU A 7 -22.66 -21.24 -2.65
N LEU A 8 -23.20 -20.23 -1.98
CA LEU A 8 -22.49 -18.99 -1.73
C LEU A 8 -21.35 -19.30 -0.75
N ALA A 9 -20.12 -19.37 -1.25
CA ALA A 9 -18.94 -19.35 -0.40
C ALA A 9 -18.85 -17.98 0.27
N LEU A 10 -19.27 -17.87 1.53
CA LEU A 10 -18.91 -16.76 2.39
C LEU A 10 -17.39 -16.75 2.54
N VAL A 11 -16.72 -15.82 1.89
CA VAL A 11 -15.35 -15.47 2.20
C VAL A 11 -15.38 -14.87 3.61
N GLN A 12 -15.05 -15.67 4.61
CA GLN A 12 -14.78 -15.17 5.96
C GLN A 12 -13.56 -14.25 5.87
N GLN A 13 -13.80 -12.93 5.92
CA GLN A 13 -12.75 -11.98 6.22
C GLN A 13 -12.19 -12.33 7.60
N PRO A 14 -10.87 -12.39 7.79
CA PRO A 14 -10.29 -12.54 9.12
C PRO A 14 -10.67 -11.29 9.93
N GLY A 15 -11.74 -11.42 10.70
CA GLY A 15 -12.31 -10.33 11.48
C GLY A 15 -11.51 -10.10 12.76
N GLY A 16 -10.47 -9.32 12.69
CA GLY A 16 -10.03 -8.57 13.86
C GLY A 16 -11.03 -7.43 14.06
N LEU A 17 -11.73 -7.41 15.21
CA LEU A 17 -12.61 -6.33 15.62
C LEU A 17 -11.77 -5.05 15.85
N GLY A 18 -11.35 -4.39 14.79
CA GLY A 18 -10.63 -3.13 14.83
C GLY A 18 -11.55 -1.97 14.48
N THR A 19 -11.23 -0.78 14.99
CA THR A 19 -11.94 0.45 14.64
C THR A 19 -11.41 0.97 13.31
N ALA A 20 -12.29 1.16 12.32
CA ALA A 20 -11.94 1.82 11.08
C ALA A 20 -11.53 3.28 11.39
N VAL A 21 -10.35 3.66 10.96
CA VAL A 21 -9.75 4.98 11.19
C VAL A 21 -9.81 5.83 9.94
N ASP A 22 -9.57 5.19 8.80
CA ASP A 22 -9.64 5.82 7.49
C ASP A 22 -10.08 4.80 6.45
N GLU A 23 -10.85 5.25 5.47
CA GLU A 23 -11.21 4.47 4.30
C GLU A 23 -11.42 5.41 3.11
N GLY A 24 -11.20 4.92 1.92
CA GLY A 24 -11.37 5.76 0.74
C GLY A 24 -11.10 5.03 -0.56
N VAL A 25 -11.25 5.79 -1.63
CA VAL A 25 -10.96 5.34 -2.99
C VAL A 25 -10.00 6.33 -3.64
N LEU A 26 -8.90 5.81 -4.19
CA LEU A 26 -7.97 6.57 -5.02
C LEU A 26 -8.27 6.27 -6.50
N ILE A 27 -8.40 7.32 -7.30
CA ILE A 27 -8.47 7.22 -8.75
C ILE A 27 -7.05 7.39 -9.28
N VAL A 28 -6.57 6.37 -9.99
CA VAL A 28 -5.23 6.37 -10.57
C VAL A 28 -5.30 6.76 -12.03
N ARG A 29 -4.57 7.80 -12.38
CA ARG A 29 -4.46 8.28 -13.76
C ARG A 29 -3.01 8.25 -14.23
N GLN A 30 -2.82 7.86 -15.47
CA GLN A 30 -1.58 8.08 -16.19
C GLN A 30 -1.84 9.18 -17.22
N ASP A 31 -1.14 10.30 -17.10
CA ASP A 31 -1.51 11.54 -17.78
C ASP A 31 -2.96 11.95 -17.44
N THR A 32 -3.86 11.93 -18.42
CA THR A 32 -5.29 12.23 -18.23
C THR A 32 -6.18 11.00 -18.15
N LEU A 33 -5.60 9.81 -18.37
CA LEU A 33 -6.31 8.58 -18.55
C LEU A 33 -6.45 7.82 -17.23
N GLU A 34 -7.67 7.55 -16.78
CA GLU A 34 -7.90 6.66 -15.64
C GLU A 34 -7.46 5.24 -16.00
N VAL A 35 -6.49 4.70 -15.25
CA VAL A 35 -5.91 3.37 -15.49
C VAL A 35 -6.28 2.36 -14.41
N ALA A 36 -6.56 2.83 -13.19
CA ALA A 36 -6.95 1.96 -12.08
C ALA A 36 -7.80 2.70 -11.05
N ARG A 37 -8.44 1.92 -10.18
CA ARG A 37 -9.07 2.37 -8.94
C ARG A 37 -8.58 1.54 -7.79
N GLU A 38 -8.22 2.20 -6.70
CA GLU A 38 -7.78 1.59 -5.46
C GLU A 38 -8.73 1.92 -4.33
N SER A 39 -9.40 0.93 -3.75
CA SER A 39 -10.14 1.07 -2.50
C SER A 39 -9.26 0.62 -1.35
N PHE A 40 -9.24 1.36 -0.25
CA PHE A 40 -8.47 1.00 0.92
C PHE A 40 -9.25 1.25 2.21
N ARG A 41 -8.85 0.51 3.24
CA ARG A 41 -9.33 0.66 4.60
C ARG A 41 -8.17 0.50 5.58
N LEU A 42 -8.06 1.47 6.48
CA LEU A 42 -7.12 1.48 7.58
C LEU A 42 -7.87 1.22 8.88
N THR A 43 -7.42 0.26 9.64
CA THR A 43 -8.05 -0.14 10.89
C THR A 43 -7.02 -0.14 12.01
N LEU A 44 -7.35 0.41 13.16
CA LEU A 44 -6.59 0.24 14.40
C LEU A 44 -7.19 -0.95 15.16
N GLY A 45 -6.38 -1.95 15.46
CA GLY A 45 -6.90 -3.15 16.09
C GLY A 45 -5.80 -4.10 16.54
N ARG A 46 -6.22 -5.31 16.94
CA ARG A 46 -5.32 -6.36 17.36
C ARG A 46 -4.72 -7.04 16.13
N LEU A 47 -3.40 -7.06 16.06
CA LEU A 47 -2.66 -7.72 14.99
C LEU A 47 -2.64 -9.25 15.19
N SER A 48 -2.24 -9.98 14.16
CA SER A 48 -2.11 -11.44 14.17
C SER A 48 -1.20 -11.96 15.27
N ARG A 49 -0.23 -11.17 15.73
CA ARG A 49 0.69 -11.49 16.84
C ARG A 49 0.17 -11.10 18.22
N GLY A 50 -1.01 -10.50 18.30
CA GLY A 50 -1.67 -10.15 19.55
C GLY A 50 -1.42 -8.76 20.09
N GLU A 51 -0.47 -8.01 19.53
CA GLU A 51 -0.23 -6.58 19.84
C GLU A 51 -1.28 -5.68 19.15
N THR A 52 -1.40 -4.45 19.61
CA THR A 52 -2.22 -3.43 18.94
C THR A 52 -1.39 -2.74 17.86
N GLY A 53 -1.98 -2.50 16.70
CA GLY A 53 -1.34 -1.80 15.60
C GLY A 53 -2.33 -1.48 14.49
N TRP A 54 -1.80 -1.20 13.31
CA TRP A 54 -2.57 -0.78 12.15
C TRP A 54 -2.68 -1.92 11.14
N ILE A 55 -3.84 -2.05 10.53
CA ILE A 55 -4.11 -3.00 9.45
C ILE A 55 -4.54 -2.16 8.25
N LEU A 56 -3.74 -2.12 7.21
CA LEU A 56 -4.05 -1.49 5.94
C LEU A 56 -4.43 -2.58 4.95
N ALA A 57 -5.72 -2.65 4.61
CA ALA A 57 -6.23 -3.52 3.55
C ALA A 57 -6.56 -2.66 2.34
N THR A 58 -6.04 -3.03 1.18
CA THR A 58 -6.32 -2.32 -0.05
C THR A 58 -6.58 -3.28 -1.21
N THR A 59 -7.32 -2.81 -2.19
CA THR A 59 -7.56 -3.53 -3.44
C THR A 59 -7.50 -2.53 -4.58
N ILE A 60 -6.54 -2.72 -5.48
CA ILE A 60 -6.42 -1.92 -6.69
C ILE A 60 -6.73 -2.78 -7.91
N ARG A 61 -7.54 -2.22 -8.83
CA ARG A 61 -7.97 -2.87 -10.05
C ARG A 61 -7.53 -2.06 -11.27
N TYR A 62 -6.75 -2.70 -12.12
CA TYR A 62 -6.25 -2.15 -13.38
C TYR A 62 -7.18 -2.57 -14.53
N ASP A 63 -8.25 -1.82 -14.77
CA ASP A 63 -9.30 -2.17 -15.75
C ASP A 63 -8.83 -2.08 -17.20
N ARG A 64 -7.76 -1.32 -17.47
CA ARG A 64 -7.18 -1.21 -18.81
C ARG A 64 -6.15 -2.27 -19.13
N ALA A 65 -5.65 -2.98 -18.14
CA ALA A 65 -4.81 -4.15 -18.38
C ALA A 65 -5.61 -5.23 -19.15
N ARG A 66 -4.96 -5.94 -20.04
CA ARG A 66 -5.56 -7.04 -20.79
C ARG A 66 -4.71 -8.29 -20.62
N PRO A 67 -5.12 -9.23 -19.80
CA PRO A 67 -6.33 -9.28 -18.97
C PRO A 67 -6.29 -8.29 -17.80
N VAL A 68 -7.43 -8.02 -17.17
CA VAL A 68 -7.55 -7.19 -15.97
C VAL A 68 -6.72 -7.77 -14.84
N ILE A 69 -5.98 -6.91 -14.14
CA ILE A 69 -5.13 -7.28 -13.00
C ILE A 69 -5.74 -6.67 -11.73
N VAL A 70 -5.80 -7.48 -10.67
CA VAL A 70 -6.20 -7.01 -9.34
C VAL A 70 -5.09 -7.32 -8.35
N LEU A 71 -4.71 -6.33 -7.57
CA LEU A 71 -3.71 -6.43 -6.50
C LEU A 71 -4.41 -6.15 -5.18
N ALA A 72 -4.25 -7.05 -4.19
CA ALA A 72 -4.95 -6.96 -2.93
C ALA A 72 -4.03 -7.24 -1.73
N PRO A 73 -3.15 -6.29 -1.34
CA PRO A 73 -2.36 -6.44 -0.13
C PRO A 73 -3.16 -6.13 1.14
N ILE A 74 -2.86 -6.90 2.18
CA ILE A 74 -3.22 -6.63 3.58
C ILE A 74 -1.91 -6.56 4.35
N LEU A 75 -1.60 -5.38 4.88
CA LEU A 75 -0.38 -5.10 5.62
C LEU A 75 -0.72 -4.81 7.08
N GLU A 76 -0.14 -5.57 7.99
CA GLU A 76 -0.14 -5.25 9.41
C GLU A 76 1.16 -4.53 9.78
N VAL A 77 1.03 -3.42 10.49
CA VAL A 77 2.15 -2.68 11.08
C VAL A 77 1.91 -2.48 12.58
N ASN A 78 2.97 -2.56 13.38
CA ASN A 78 2.87 -2.32 14.81
C ASN A 78 2.78 -0.84 15.17
N GLY A 79 2.76 -0.50 16.46
CA GLY A 79 2.70 0.89 16.94
C GLY A 79 3.85 1.77 16.46
N ASP A 80 5.01 1.18 16.19
CA ASP A 80 6.20 1.87 15.65
C ASP A 80 6.21 1.89 14.10
N THR A 81 5.07 1.59 13.47
CA THR A 81 4.90 1.51 12.00
C THR A 81 5.76 0.47 11.29
N MET A 82 6.34 -0.48 12.03
CA MET A 82 7.13 -1.57 11.45
C MET A 82 6.21 -2.65 10.86
N PRO A 83 6.49 -3.19 9.66
CA PRO A 83 5.71 -4.25 9.08
C PRO A 83 5.80 -5.52 9.92
N VAL A 84 4.63 -6.08 10.29
CA VAL A 84 4.50 -7.31 11.08
C VAL A 84 4.16 -8.49 10.19
N THR A 85 3.10 -8.35 9.40
CA THR A 85 2.71 -9.35 8.40
C THR A 85 2.29 -8.67 7.10
N LEU A 86 2.40 -9.40 6.01
CA LEU A 86 1.86 -9.05 4.71
C LEU A 86 1.19 -10.29 4.11
N GLN A 87 -0.05 -10.14 3.69
CA GLN A 87 -0.71 -11.04 2.77
C GLN A 87 -1.04 -10.24 1.52
N TYR A 88 -0.59 -10.69 0.34
CA TYR A 88 -0.75 -9.94 -0.87
C TYR A 88 -1.13 -10.87 -2.03
N ASP A 89 -2.39 -10.83 -2.40
CA ASP A 89 -2.91 -11.59 -3.52
C ASP A 89 -2.76 -10.78 -4.82
N VAL A 90 -2.15 -11.41 -5.83
CA VAL A 90 -1.97 -10.88 -7.18
C VAL A 90 -2.83 -11.71 -8.13
N ALA A 91 -4.00 -11.19 -8.46
CA ALA A 91 -4.91 -11.81 -9.41
C ALA A 91 -4.58 -11.32 -10.84
N ASP A 92 -3.44 -11.77 -11.36
CA ASP A 92 -3.10 -11.67 -12.77
C ASP A 92 -3.44 -13.01 -13.44
N PRO A 93 -4.41 -13.06 -14.37
CA PRO A 93 -4.79 -14.32 -15.03
C PRO A 93 -3.64 -15.03 -15.77
N ARG A 94 -2.59 -14.29 -16.16
CA ARG A 94 -1.40 -14.86 -16.80
C ARG A 94 -0.49 -15.57 -15.81
N GLN A 95 -0.34 -14.97 -14.62
CA GLN A 95 0.55 -15.48 -13.58
C GLN A 95 -0.01 -15.11 -12.19
N PRO A 96 -1.08 -15.80 -11.74
CA PRO A 96 -1.61 -15.57 -10.40
C PRO A 96 -0.55 -15.94 -9.36
N SER A 97 -0.41 -15.08 -8.36
CA SER A 97 0.57 -15.31 -7.31
C SER A 97 0.07 -14.76 -5.97
N ARG A 98 0.70 -15.24 -4.91
CA ARG A 98 0.52 -14.75 -3.54
C ARG A 98 1.86 -14.42 -2.93
N VAL A 99 1.93 -13.27 -2.27
CA VAL A 99 3.10 -12.87 -1.51
C VAL A 99 2.73 -12.88 -0.03
N LEU A 100 3.54 -13.56 0.77
CA LEU A 100 3.40 -13.64 2.22
C LEU A 100 4.62 -13.03 2.87
N GLY A 101 4.42 -12.09 3.79
CA GLY A 101 5.48 -11.45 4.55
C GLY A 101 5.31 -11.67 6.04
N GLN A 102 6.41 -11.86 6.77
CA GLN A 102 6.37 -12.01 8.21
C GLN A 102 7.64 -11.47 8.87
N LEU A 103 7.45 -10.68 9.91
CA LEU A 103 8.54 -10.23 10.78
C LEU A 103 8.98 -11.37 11.71
N GLY A 104 10.28 -11.60 11.85
CA GLY A 104 10.84 -12.55 12.79
C GLY A 104 12.32 -12.23 13.07
N ARG A 105 12.71 -12.15 14.34
CA ARG A 105 14.11 -11.98 14.79
C ARG A 105 14.88 -10.87 14.06
N GLY A 106 14.25 -9.69 13.86
CA GLY A 106 14.87 -8.55 13.18
C GLY A 106 15.00 -8.70 11.67
N ARG A 107 14.28 -9.65 11.09
CA ARG A 107 14.20 -9.87 9.63
C ARG A 107 12.75 -9.91 9.18
N PHE A 108 12.49 -9.40 8.00
CA PHE A 108 11.21 -9.58 7.34
C PHE A 108 11.38 -10.60 6.21
N THR A 109 10.76 -11.76 6.39
CA THR A 109 10.82 -12.84 5.41
C THR A 109 9.65 -12.67 4.44
N VAL A 110 9.96 -12.63 3.15
CA VAL A 110 8.96 -12.56 2.07
C VAL A 110 9.00 -13.85 1.27
N ARG A 111 7.83 -14.48 1.10
CA ARG A 111 7.61 -15.67 0.27
C ARG A 111 6.74 -15.29 -0.91
N TYR A 112 7.24 -15.50 -2.11
CA TYR A 112 6.50 -15.30 -3.35
C TYR A 112 6.09 -16.67 -3.91
N VAL A 113 4.80 -16.92 -3.99
CA VAL A 113 4.21 -18.22 -4.31
C VAL A 113 3.42 -18.10 -5.61
N THR A 114 3.73 -18.92 -6.59
CA THR A 114 2.95 -19.13 -7.82
C THR A 114 2.40 -20.56 -7.84
N ARG A 115 1.73 -20.94 -8.91
CA ARG A 115 1.30 -22.34 -9.11
C ARG A 115 2.47 -23.31 -9.27
N GLU A 116 3.60 -22.83 -9.80
CA GLU A 116 4.73 -23.66 -10.21
C GLU A 116 5.93 -23.51 -9.28
N THR A 117 6.09 -22.36 -8.65
CA THR A 117 7.30 -22.05 -7.89
C THR A 117 6.98 -21.31 -6.60
N GLU A 118 7.86 -21.54 -5.62
CA GLU A 118 7.94 -20.75 -4.41
C GLU A 118 9.37 -20.21 -4.29
N ARG A 119 9.49 -18.90 -4.00
CA ARG A 119 10.75 -18.24 -3.71
C ARG A 119 10.61 -17.50 -2.40
N ALA A 120 11.63 -17.57 -1.56
CA ALA A 120 11.68 -16.84 -0.30
C ALA A 120 12.93 -15.98 -0.22
N ARG A 121 12.80 -14.83 0.42
CA ARG A 121 13.93 -13.96 0.74
C ARG A 121 13.74 -13.33 2.11
N GLU A 122 14.82 -13.27 2.87
CA GLU A 122 14.86 -12.60 4.16
C GLU A 122 15.58 -11.25 4.00
N PHE A 123 14.95 -10.22 4.56
CA PHE A 123 15.50 -8.87 4.57
C PHE A 123 15.80 -8.49 6.02
N PRO A 124 17.06 -8.21 6.38
CA PRO A 124 17.33 -7.56 7.65
C PRO A 124 16.66 -6.19 7.66
N ILE A 125 15.91 -5.90 8.71
CA ILE A 125 15.22 -4.63 8.88
C ILE A 125 15.74 -3.93 10.13
N GLY A 126 15.98 -2.62 10.00
CA GLY A 126 16.31 -1.74 11.11
C GLY A 126 15.05 -1.21 11.80
N THR A 127 15.19 -0.09 12.47
CA THR A 127 14.11 0.57 13.22
C THR A 127 13.02 1.20 12.32
N HIS A 128 13.32 1.42 11.04
CA HIS A 128 12.40 2.04 10.10
C HIS A 128 12.37 1.23 8.80
N ALA A 129 11.38 0.35 8.70
CA ALA A 129 11.14 -0.42 7.49
C ALA A 129 9.69 -0.24 7.04
N VAL A 130 9.49 -0.20 5.73
CA VAL A 130 8.17 -0.06 5.10
C VAL A 130 8.01 -1.09 3.98
N VAL A 131 6.78 -1.43 3.66
CA VAL A 131 6.44 -2.22 2.48
C VAL A 131 5.91 -1.26 1.43
N LEU A 132 6.51 -1.27 0.24
CA LEU A 132 6.09 -0.45 -0.89
C LEU A 132 5.82 -1.32 -2.13
N ASP A 133 4.99 -0.79 -3.00
CA ASP A 133 4.74 -1.35 -4.33
C ASP A 133 4.36 -0.20 -5.27
N ASP A 134 5.02 -0.10 -6.42
CA ASP A 134 4.81 0.99 -7.38
C ASP A 134 3.40 0.97 -8.01
N SER A 135 2.68 -0.13 -7.82
CA SER A 135 1.33 -0.32 -8.33
C SER A 135 0.24 -0.28 -7.24
N VAL A 136 0.59 0.08 -5.99
CA VAL A 136 -0.35 0.15 -4.85
C VAL A 136 -0.08 1.41 -4.04
N PHE A 137 -0.92 2.41 -4.22
CA PHE A 137 -0.65 3.77 -3.74
C PHE A 137 -0.98 3.96 -2.26
N ALA A 138 -1.96 3.24 -1.73
CA ALA A 138 -2.29 3.34 -0.30
C ALA A 138 -1.13 2.91 0.62
N LEU A 139 -0.20 2.06 0.15
CA LEU A 139 0.98 1.66 0.93
C LEU A 139 1.89 2.86 1.27
N TYR A 140 1.84 3.93 0.48
CA TYR A 140 2.60 5.15 0.73
C TYR A 140 2.11 5.94 1.96
N LEU A 141 0.97 5.59 2.53
CA LEU A 141 0.50 6.17 3.80
C LEU A 141 1.49 5.97 4.93
N ILE A 142 2.11 4.79 5.01
CA ILE A 142 3.04 4.44 6.11
C ILE A 142 4.32 5.29 6.07
N PRO A 143 5.08 5.39 4.95
CA PRO A 143 6.20 6.34 4.88
C PRO A 143 5.78 7.79 5.09
N GLY A 144 4.57 8.17 4.69
CA GLY A 144 4.03 9.51 4.95
C GLY A 144 3.92 9.83 6.44
N TRP A 145 3.60 8.86 7.29
CA TRP A 145 3.56 9.04 8.75
C TRP A 145 4.95 9.13 9.38
N LEU A 146 5.95 8.48 8.78
CA LEU A 146 7.34 8.49 9.26
C LEU A 146 8.11 9.74 8.85
N ALA A 147 7.57 10.55 7.95
CA ALA A 147 8.23 11.75 7.46
C ALA A 147 8.32 12.83 8.53
N THR A 148 9.49 13.39 8.70
CA THR A 148 9.77 14.56 9.53
C THR A 148 10.36 15.68 8.68
N THR A 149 10.51 16.87 9.24
CA THR A 149 11.17 18.02 8.54
C THR A 149 12.63 17.72 8.17
N GLN A 150 13.28 16.84 8.94
CA GLN A 150 14.58 16.28 8.56
C GLN A 150 14.37 15.05 7.69
N SER A 151 15.27 14.81 6.74
CA SER A 151 15.22 13.61 5.90
C SER A 151 15.41 12.35 6.77
N THR A 152 14.45 11.45 6.71
CA THR A 152 14.49 10.16 7.40
C THR A 152 14.78 9.05 6.41
N VAL A 153 15.75 8.19 6.74
CA VAL A 153 16.13 7.05 5.89
C VAL A 153 15.33 5.82 6.32
N LEU A 154 14.64 5.20 5.37
CA LEU A 154 13.85 3.99 5.57
C LEU A 154 14.39 2.84 4.73
N THR A 155 14.18 1.61 5.19
CA THR A 155 14.34 0.40 4.36
C THR A 155 12.99 0.06 3.73
N ALA A 156 12.86 0.20 2.43
CA ALA A 156 11.67 -0.21 1.68
C ALA A 156 11.82 -1.66 1.19
N ILE A 157 10.81 -2.48 1.46
CA ILE A 157 10.70 -3.85 0.98
C ILE A 157 9.71 -3.84 -0.19
N LEU A 158 10.16 -4.33 -1.34
CA LEU A 158 9.38 -4.47 -2.58
C LEU A 158 9.00 -5.95 -2.73
N PRO A 159 7.84 -6.37 -2.21
CA PRO A 159 7.56 -7.78 -1.96
C PRO A 159 7.37 -8.59 -3.25
N ARG A 160 6.76 -8.02 -4.30
CA ARG A 160 6.54 -8.74 -5.57
C ARG A 160 7.85 -9.01 -6.33
N SER A 161 8.83 -8.13 -6.21
CA SER A 161 10.14 -8.29 -6.84
C SER A 161 11.18 -8.97 -5.95
N LEU A 162 10.83 -9.28 -4.68
CA LEU A 162 11.75 -9.79 -3.66
C LEU A 162 13.01 -8.91 -3.54
N ARG A 163 12.83 -7.60 -3.55
CA ARG A 163 13.92 -6.61 -3.44
C ARG A 163 13.74 -5.76 -2.19
N ARG A 164 14.82 -5.15 -1.78
CA ARG A 164 14.82 -4.02 -0.84
C ARG A 164 15.58 -2.87 -1.45
N GLU A 165 15.24 -1.68 -1.05
CA GLU A 165 15.96 -0.47 -1.40
C GLU A 165 15.98 0.49 -0.22
N THR A 166 16.84 1.48 -0.28
CA THR A 166 16.85 2.60 0.65
C THR A 166 15.97 3.71 0.08
N VAL A 167 15.06 4.24 0.89
CA VAL A 167 14.27 5.41 0.55
C VAL A 167 14.47 6.50 1.59
N GLN A 168 14.46 7.75 1.15
CA GLN A 168 14.50 8.92 2.02
C GLN A 168 13.13 9.56 1.99
N VAL A 169 12.59 9.90 3.16
CA VAL A 169 11.32 10.60 3.28
C VAL A 169 11.53 11.92 4.00
N GLN A 170 10.92 12.99 3.51
CA GLN A 170 11.04 14.32 4.07
C GLN A 170 9.72 15.07 3.97
N ASP A 171 9.31 15.67 5.09
CA ASP A 171 8.18 16.58 5.15
C ASP A 171 8.59 17.96 4.58
N GLN A 172 7.90 18.37 3.53
CA GLN A 172 8.10 19.67 2.86
C GLN A 172 7.17 20.76 3.42
N GLY A 173 6.37 20.41 4.45
CA GLY A 173 5.37 21.33 4.99
C GLY A 173 4.10 21.39 4.16
N VAL A 174 3.28 22.40 4.45
CA VAL A 174 2.01 22.62 3.73
C VAL A 174 2.31 23.35 2.40
N THR A 175 1.87 22.75 1.31
CA THR A 175 2.05 23.29 -0.04
C THR A 175 0.73 23.40 -0.79
N ALA A 176 0.67 24.35 -1.72
CA ALA A 176 -0.44 24.44 -2.65
C ALA A 176 -0.37 23.31 -3.68
N THR A 177 -1.47 22.62 -3.90
CA THR A 177 -1.61 21.58 -4.91
C THR A 177 -3.01 21.62 -5.52
N THR A 178 -3.29 20.75 -6.47
CA THR A 178 -4.65 20.49 -6.95
C THR A 178 -5.08 19.11 -6.51
N LEU A 179 -6.32 18.98 -6.05
CA LEU A 179 -6.98 17.73 -5.74
C LEU A 179 -8.31 17.66 -6.50
N ASN A 180 -8.49 16.68 -7.36
CA ASN A 180 -9.68 16.56 -8.22
C ASN A 180 -10.00 17.87 -8.99
N ARG A 181 -8.97 18.54 -9.52
CA ARG A 181 -9.01 19.82 -10.23
C ARG A 181 -9.33 21.05 -9.38
N ASN A 182 -9.46 20.91 -8.06
CA ASN A 182 -9.69 22.02 -7.15
C ASN A 182 -8.39 22.39 -6.43
N PRO A 183 -8.13 23.69 -6.18
CA PRO A 183 -7.01 24.10 -5.35
C PRO A 183 -7.13 23.52 -3.95
N ALA A 184 -6.01 23.04 -3.38
CA ALA A 184 -5.93 22.50 -2.03
C ALA A 184 -4.61 22.89 -1.37
N GLN A 185 -4.63 23.00 -0.03
CA GLN A 185 -3.45 23.18 0.80
C GLN A 185 -3.27 21.89 1.60
N LEU A 186 -2.22 21.14 1.31
CA LEU A 186 -1.97 19.82 1.90
C LEU A 186 -0.52 19.72 2.34
N ARG A 187 -0.27 18.90 3.35
CA ARG A 187 1.08 18.56 3.82
C ARG A 187 1.75 17.68 2.76
N GLN A 188 2.83 18.16 2.16
CA GLN A 188 3.58 17.45 1.15
C GLN A 188 4.72 16.66 1.77
N ILE A 189 4.84 15.41 1.39
CA ILE A 189 5.96 14.53 1.73
C ILE A 189 6.68 14.16 0.44
N LEU A 190 8.00 14.31 0.44
CA LEU A 190 8.86 13.84 -0.64
C LEU A 190 9.45 12.49 -0.25
N VAL A 191 9.26 11.48 -1.08
CA VAL A 191 9.94 10.19 -1.01
C VAL A 191 10.95 10.11 -2.14
N THR A 192 12.23 9.99 -1.82
CA THR A 192 13.31 9.82 -2.80
C THR A 192 13.80 8.38 -2.73
N ARG A 193 13.77 7.69 -3.84
CA ARG A 193 14.20 6.30 -3.98
C ARG A 193 15.71 6.21 -4.22
N GLU A 194 16.27 5.03 -4.05
CA GLU A 194 17.72 4.78 -4.23
C GLU A 194 18.21 5.11 -5.66
N ASP A 195 17.37 4.95 -6.66
CA ASP A 195 17.64 5.29 -8.06
C ASP A 195 17.46 6.77 -8.41
N GLY A 196 17.11 7.60 -7.42
CA GLY A 196 16.87 9.04 -7.56
C GLY A 196 15.46 9.40 -8.02
N HIS A 197 14.59 8.43 -8.31
CA HIS A 197 13.19 8.70 -8.61
C HIS A 197 12.48 9.24 -7.36
N THR A 198 11.54 10.14 -7.59
CA THR A 198 10.77 10.78 -6.51
C THR A 198 9.31 10.41 -6.58
N VAL A 199 8.70 10.27 -5.40
CA VAL A 199 7.25 10.16 -5.22
C VAL A 199 6.81 11.29 -4.31
N HIS A 200 5.82 12.03 -4.72
CA HIS A 200 5.22 13.09 -3.93
C HIS A 200 3.93 12.58 -3.30
N LEU A 201 3.80 12.76 -2.00
CA LEU A 201 2.60 12.41 -1.23
C LEU A 201 1.99 13.68 -0.69
N TRP A 202 0.67 13.73 -0.62
CA TRP A 202 -0.04 14.80 0.06
C TRP A 202 -0.99 14.20 1.09
N LEU A 203 -0.86 14.68 2.32
CA LEU A 203 -1.69 14.30 3.44
C LEU A 203 -2.54 15.50 3.87
N ASP A 204 -3.76 15.24 4.35
CA ASP A 204 -4.55 16.28 4.99
C ASP A 204 -4.11 16.51 6.46
N THR A 205 -4.79 17.40 7.16
CA THR A 205 -4.51 17.75 8.57
C THR A 205 -4.74 16.59 9.55
N ALA A 206 -5.54 15.59 9.16
CA ALA A 206 -5.76 14.37 9.92
C ALA A 206 -4.75 13.27 9.59
N GLY A 207 -3.78 13.53 8.70
CA GLY A 207 -2.79 12.56 8.25
C GLY A 207 -3.32 11.54 7.25
N ARG A 208 -4.49 11.78 6.63
CA ARG A 208 -5.07 10.89 5.63
C ARG A 208 -4.43 11.14 4.25
N LEU A 209 -4.22 10.07 3.51
CA LEU A 209 -3.64 10.13 2.17
C LEU A 209 -4.66 10.72 1.18
N MET A 210 -4.31 11.84 0.58
CA MET A 210 -5.15 12.57 -0.37
C MET A 210 -4.66 12.43 -1.81
N LYS A 211 -3.34 12.38 -2.02
CA LYS A 211 -2.77 12.29 -3.34
C LYS A 211 -1.39 11.62 -3.29
N VAL A 212 -1.07 10.84 -4.31
CA VAL A 212 0.26 10.32 -4.63
C VAL A 212 0.58 10.68 -6.07
N GLU A 213 1.77 11.16 -6.33
CA GLU A 213 2.25 11.47 -7.68
C GLU A 213 3.62 10.85 -7.90
N ILE A 214 3.78 10.14 -9.00
CA ILE A 214 5.03 9.55 -9.47
C ILE A 214 5.37 10.22 -10.81
N PRO A 215 6.12 11.35 -10.80
CA PRO A 215 6.34 12.17 -12.00
C PRO A 215 7.03 11.40 -13.12
N SER A 216 8.02 10.55 -12.79
CA SER A 216 8.75 9.74 -13.79
C SER A 216 7.85 8.80 -14.60
N GLU A 217 6.73 8.37 -14.03
CA GLU A 217 5.74 7.48 -14.65
C GLU A 217 4.51 8.24 -15.15
N ARG A 218 4.42 9.55 -14.87
CA ARG A 218 3.24 10.39 -15.13
C ARG A 218 1.97 9.84 -14.49
N LEU A 219 2.14 9.20 -13.31
CA LEU A 219 1.07 8.61 -12.53
C LEU A 219 0.63 9.56 -11.41
N ILE A 220 -0.67 9.68 -11.26
CA ILE A 220 -1.32 10.42 -10.17
C ILE A 220 -2.44 9.55 -9.61
N ALA A 221 -2.41 9.30 -8.31
CA ALA A 221 -3.50 8.69 -7.57
C ALA A 221 -4.14 9.76 -6.66
N GLU A 222 -5.40 10.08 -6.86
CA GLU A 222 -6.11 11.11 -6.10
C GLU A 222 -7.32 10.52 -5.39
N ARG A 223 -7.49 10.90 -4.12
CA ARG A 223 -8.65 10.48 -3.32
C ARG A 223 -9.94 11.10 -3.88
N LEU A 224 -10.97 10.26 -4.07
CA LEU A 224 -12.29 10.74 -4.40
C LEU A 224 -12.85 11.59 -3.26
N ALA A 225 -13.48 12.72 -3.60
CA ALA A 225 -14.20 13.53 -2.65
C ALA A 225 -15.47 12.77 -2.20
N GLY A 226 -15.70 12.65 -0.89
CA GLY A 226 -16.93 12.09 -0.34
C GLY A 226 -16.92 10.58 -0.08
N GLY A 227 -15.74 9.98 0.05
CA GLY A 227 -15.57 8.64 0.60
C GLY A 227 -15.23 8.70 2.09
#